data_d90134a4b69161db12ffeeca474dfce1
#
_entry.id   d90134a4b69161db12ffeeca474dfce1
#
_cell.length_a   1.000
_cell.length_b   1.000
_cell.length_c   1.000
_cell.angle_alpha   90.00
_cell.angle_beta   90.00
_cell.angle_gamma   90.00
#
_symmetry.space_group_name_H-M   'P 1'
#
loop_
_entity.id
_entity.type
_entity.pdbx_description
1 polymer ?
#
loop_
_entity_poly.entity_id
_entity_poly.type
_entity_poly.pdbx_seq_one_letter_code
_entity_poly.pdbx_strand_id
1 'polypeptide(L)'
;PQREQVCTLSVLSVFILMTKKLKRAGLDYWHLLDITYYDDLNDFLEKTKGGRYFLFSTKGTHIHSDAEYPDNCYIIFGKETKGLPEELLMQYPESTVRIPMIDEARSLNLSNSVAIATYEVLRQWNYPQLQSVGELHNHKWSDVLK
;
A
#
# COMPACT_ATOMS: atom_id res chain seq x y z
N PRO A 1 19.28 17.73 11.31
CA PRO A 1 18.77 16.90 10.23
C PRO A 1 17.29 17.16 10.05
N GLN A 2 16.89 17.47 8.83
CA GLN A 2 15.48 17.64 8.50
C GLN A 2 14.79 16.29 8.66
N ARG A 3 13.86 16.22 9.59
CA ARG A 3 13.01 15.05 9.74
C ARG A 3 12.16 14.93 8.47
N GLU A 4 12.09 13.75 7.93
CA GLU A 4 11.31 13.53 6.73
C GLU A 4 9.83 13.46 7.05
N GLN A 5 9.08 14.33 6.40
CA GLN A 5 7.64 14.31 6.51
C GLN A 5 7.09 13.04 5.86
N VAL A 6 6.12 12.44 6.50
CA VAL A 6 5.38 11.31 5.97
C VAL A 6 3.91 11.71 5.79
N CYS A 7 3.24 11.02 4.92
CA CYS A 7 1.81 11.25 4.72
C CYS A 7 1.07 9.92 4.60
N THR A 8 -0.20 9.93 5.01
CA THR A 8 -1.11 8.84 4.71
C THR A 8 -2.04 9.25 3.59
N LEU A 9 -2.28 8.30 2.69
CA LEU A 9 -3.30 8.41 1.65
C LEU A 9 -4.39 7.41 2.00
N SER A 10 -5.64 7.84 1.96
CA SER A 10 -6.75 6.91 2.16
C SER A 10 -7.42 6.62 0.81
N VAL A 11 -7.45 5.37 0.43
CA VAL A 11 -8.15 4.89 -0.76
C VAL A 11 -9.07 3.76 -0.32
N LEU A 12 -10.37 3.98 -0.40
CA LEU A 12 -11.37 2.97 -0.06
C LEU A 12 -11.11 2.32 1.30
N SER A 13 -10.74 3.14 2.29
CA SER A 13 -10.41 2.73 3.67
C SER A 13 -9.11 1.96 3.83
N VAL A 14 -8.30 1.88 2.80
CA VAL A 14 -6.90 1.44 2.91
C VAL A 14 -6.05 2.67 3.19
N PHE A 15 -5.29 2.64 4.28
CA PHE A 15 -4.39 3.73 4.64
C PHE A 15 -2.96 3.37 4.22
N ILE A 16 -2.39 4.18 3.35
CA ILE A 16 -1.06 3.97 2.79
C ILE A 16 -0.12 5.03 3.35
N LEU A 17 0.86 4.61 4.14
CA LEU A 17 1.87 5.52 4.65
C LEU A 17 3.08 5.55 3.72
N MET A 18 3.50 6.74 3.36
CA MET A 18 4.66 6.91 2.50
C MET A 18 5.32 8.28 2.70
N THR A 19 6.52 8.42 2.16
CA THR A 19 7.21 9.71 2.14
C THR A 19 6.59 10.65 1.11
N LYS A 20 6.74 11.95 1.33
CA LYS A 20 6.08 13.02 0.56
C LYS A 20 6.35 13.03 -0.95
N LYS A 21 7.28 12.22 -1.44
CA LYS A 21 7.73 12.25 -2.84
C LYS A 21 6.76 11.66 -3.88
N LEU A 22 5.70 10.98 -3.45
CA LEU A 22 4.79 10.31 -4.39
C LEU A 22 3.95 11.27 -5.22
N LYS A 23 3.79 12.52 -4.78
CA LYS A 23 3.07 13.56 -5.52
C LYS A 23 3.60 13.78 -6.94
N ARG A 24 4.86 13.43 -7.19
CA ARG A 24 5.52 13.58 -8.49
C ARG A 24 5.33 12.41 -9.44
N ALA A 25 4.74 11.30 -8.98
CA ALA A 25 4.60 10.10 -9.78
C ALA A 25 3.34 10.09 -10.68
N GLY A 26 2.67 11.24 -10.85
CA GLY A 26 1.61 11.38 -11.84
C GLY A 26 0.30 10.68 -11.51
N LEU A 27 -0.07 10.63 -10.24
CA LEU A 27 -1.39 10.14 -9.86
C LEU A 27 -2.44 11.20 -10.23
N ASP A 28 -3.10 10.99 -11.37
CA ASP A 28 -4.18 11.88 -11.85
C ASP A 28 -5.37 11.94 -10.89
N TYR A 29 -5.41 11.05 -9.91
CA TYR A 29 -6.50 10.93 -8.92
C TYR A 29 -6.17 11.58 -7.58
N TRP A 30 -5.13 12.38 -7.52
CA TRP A 30 -4.66 12.99 -6.26
C TRP A 30 -5.77 13.74 -5.54
N HIS A 31 -6.62 14.44 -6.29
CA HIS A 31 -7.74 15.20 -5.75
C HIS A 31 -8.86 14.34 -5.14
N LEU A 32 -8.87 13.04 -5.44
CA LEU A 32 -9.85 12.09 -4.89
C LEU A 32 -9.34 11.40 -3.63
N LEU A 33 -8.08 11.66 -3.24
CA LEU A 33 -7.46 11.02 -2.10
C LEU A 33 -7.59 11.91 -0.86
N ASP A 34 -7.87 11.28 0.26
CA ASP A 34 -7.81 11.93 1.56
C ASP A 34 -6.38 11.80 2.09
N ILE A 35 -5.69 12.94 2.26
CA ILE A 35 -4.28 12.97 2.61
C ILE A 35 -4.10 13.61 3.97
N THR A 36 -3.41 12.93 4.87
CA THR A 36 -3.00 13.46 6.17
C THR A 36 -1.48 13.48 6.25
N TYR A 37 -0.92 14.61 6.68
CA TYR A 37 0.52 14.80 6.82
C TYR A 37 0.95 14.68 8.27
N TYR A 38 2.14 14.11 8.48
CA TYR A 38 2.77 13.97 9.80
C TYR A 38 4.18 14.53 9.74
N ASP A 39 4.68 15.00 10.87
CA ASP A 39 6.02 15.59 10.95
C ASP A 39 7.11 14.56 10.65
N ASP A 40 6.94 13.36 11.16
CA ASP A 40 7.86 12.23 10.95
C ASP A 40 7.14 10.91 11.25
N LEU A 41 7.86 9.81 11.16
CA LEU A 41 7.33 8.48 11.43
C LEU A 41 6.85 8.34 12.88
N ASN A 42 7.58 8.90 13.83
CA ASN A 42 7.19 8.84 15.24
C ASN A 42 5.88 9.58 15.49
N ASP A 43 5.69 10.73 14.86
CA ASP A 43 4.44 11.48 14.93
C ASP A 43 3.27 10.66 14.38
N PHE A 44 3.48 9.98 13.25
CA PHE A 44 2.48 9.08 12.68
C PHE A 44 2.12 7.95 13.64
N LEU A 45 3.12 7.26 14.18
CA LEU A 45 2.90 6.13 15.09
C LEU A 45 2.17 6.54 16.36
N GLU A 46 2.52 7.72 16.90
CA GLU A 46 1.85 8.26 18.09
C GLU A 46 0.37 8.57 17.81
N LYS A 47 0.07 9.22 16.69
CA LYS A 47 -1.28 9.65 16.34
C LYS A 47 -2.18 8.51 15.88
N THR A 48 -1.60 7.41 15.43
CA THR A 48 -2.36 6.22 14.96
C THR A 48 -2.22 5.05 15.92
N LYS A 49 -1.85 5.31 17.16
CA LYS A 49 -1.64 4.27 18.20
C LYS A 49 -2.85 3.36 18.30
N GLY A 50 -2.57 2.05 18.29
CA GLY A 50 -3.62 1.02 18.27
C GLY A 50 -4.01 0.55 16.87
N GLY A 51 -3.50 1.19 15.82
CA GLY A 51 -3.74 0.75 14.44
C GLY A 51 -3.03 -0.56 14.12
N ARG A 52 -3.48 -1.20 13.04
CA ARG A 52 -2.84 -2.41 12.52
C ARG A 52 -1.94 -2.02 11.37
N TYR A 53 -0.66 -2.35 11.49
CA TYR A 53 0.36 -1.96 10.53
C TYR A 53 0.90 -3.17 9.80
N PHE A 54 1.03 -3.05 8.48
CA PHE A 54 1.69 -4.03 7.62
C PHE A 54 2.83 -3.31 6.91
N LEU A 55 4.05 -3.78 7.15
CA LEU A 55 5.26 -3.14 6.66
C LEU A 55 5.77 -3.89 5.46
N PHE A 56 5.83 -3.20 4.32
CA PHE A 56 6.25 -3.80 3.05
C PHE A 56 7.74 -3.59 2.85
N SER A 57 8.47 -4.68 2.76
CA SER A 57 9.93 -4.68 2.67
C SER A 57 10.42 -5.91 1.92
N THR A 58 11.49 -5.75 1.14
CA THR A 58 12.18 -6.90 0.53
C THR A 58 12.85 -7.80 1.58
N LYS A 59 12.92 -7.35 2.83
CA LYS A 59 13.46 -8.10 3.96
C LYS A 59 12.40 -8.91 4.71
N GLY A 60 11.14 -8.78 4.34
CA GLY A 60 10.05 -9.51 4.98
C GLY A 60 10.16 -11.02 4.77
N THR A 61 9.73 -11.79 5.77
CA THR A 61 9.75 -13.26 5.73
C THR A 61 8.39 -13.86 5.44
N HIS A 62 7.36 -13.03 5.40
CA HIS A 62 5.99 -13.45 5.09
C HIS A 62 5.58 -12.88 3.74
N ILE A 63 4.87 -13.67 2.94
CA ILE A 63 4.35 -13.20 1.65
C ILE A 63 3.17 -12.27 1.93
N HIS A 64 3.14 -11.13 1.24
CA HIS A 64 2.10 -10.12 1.43
C HIS A 64 0.67 -10.67 1.25
N SER A 65 0.48 -11.63 0.34
CA SER A 65 -0.83 -12.21 0.07
C SER A 65 -1.27 -13.24 1.11
N ASP A 66 -0.37 -13.70 1.97
CA ASP A 66 -0.71 -14.61 3.06
C ASP A 66 -1.18 -13.86 4.33
N ALA A 67 -0.93 -12.55 4.40
CA ALA A 67 -1.39 -11.74 5.52
C ALA A 67 -2.89 -11.48 5.42
N GLU A 68 -3.56 -11.40 6.57
CA GLU A 68 -4.97 -11.02 6.67
C GLU A 68 -5.07 -9.54 7.01
N TYR A 69 -5.66 -8.76 6.11
CA TYR A 69 -5.77 -7.31 6.28
C TYR A 69 -7.15 -6.93 6.84
N PRO A 70 -7.20 -6.51 8.12
CA PRO A 70 -8.46 -6.05 8.71
C PRO A 70 -8.85 -4.69 8.16
N ASP A 71 -10.10 -4.31 8.36
CA ASP A 71 -10.59 -2.97 8.03
C ASP A 71 -9.74 -1.92 8.74
N ASN A 72 -9.51 -0.80 8.08
CA ASN A 72 -8.74 0.32 8.61
C ASN A 72 -7.28 -0.04 8.96
N CYS A 73 -6.68 -0.94 8.20
CA CYS A 73 -5.26 -1.24 8.33
C CYS A 73 -4.40 -0.18 7.62
N TYR A 74 -3.15 -0.09 8.05
CA TYR A 74 -2.14 0.77 7.42
C TYR A 74 -1.13 -0.10 6.70
N ILE A 75 -0.90 0.16 5.42
CA ILE A 75 0.20 -0.44 4.68
C ILE A 75 1.32 0.59 4.57
N ILE A 76 2.51 0.21 4.98
CA ILE A 76 3.62 1.13 5.19
C ILE A 76 4.75 0.79 4.22
N PHE A 77 5.22 1.81 3.49
CA PHE A 77 6.30 1.69 2.52
C PHE A 77 7.44 2.63 2.90
N GLY A 78 8.66 2.16 2.72
CA GLY A 78 9.84 2.97 2.89
C GLY A 78 10.23 3.71 1.62
N LYS A 79 11.32 4.45 1.70
CA LYS A 79 11.91 5.13 0.55
C LYS A 79 12.42 4.14 -0.49
N GLU A 80 12.45 4.56 -1.74
CA GLU A 80 12.99 3.77 -2.85
C GLU A 80 14.45 3.38 -2.64
N THR A 81 15.24 4.25 -1.97
CA THR A 81 16.68 4.05 -1.81
C THR A 81 17.06 3.22 -0.59
N LYS A 82 16.35 3.38 0.54
CA LYS A 82 16.73 2.76 1.82
C LYS A 82 15.70 1.78 2.37
N GLY A 83 14.46 1.86 1.91
CA GLY A 83 13.37 1.11 2.50
C GLY A 83 13.05 1.56 3.93
N LEU A 84 12.39 0.71 4.67
CA LEU A 84 12.06 0.97 6.08
C LEU A 84 13.25 0.63 6.99
N PRO A 85 13.43 1.36 8.11
CA PRO A 85 14.48 1.05 9.07
C PRO A 85 14.31 -0.37 9.64
N GLU A 86 15.41 -1.10 9.79
CA GLU A 86 15.35 -2.46 10.33
C GLU A 86 14.83 -2.51 11.76
N GLU A 87 15.13 -1.48 12.56
CA GLU A 87 14.63 -1.35 13.92
C GLU A 87 13.11 -1.32 13.97
N LEU A 88 12.48 -0.68 12.97
CA LEU A 88 11.03 -0.66 12.85
C LEU A 88 10.48 -2.04 12.45
N LEU A 89 11.13 -2.70 11.48
CA LEU A 89 10.72 -4.04 11.05
C LEU A 89 10.78 -5.05 12.20
N MET A 90 11.77 -4.93 13.04
CA MET A 90 11.95 -5.81 14.19
C MET A 90 10.84 -5.67 15.24
N GLN A 91 10.15 -4.54 15.27
CA GLN A 91 9.00 -4.33 16.15
C GLN A 91 7.74 -5.01 15.65
N TYR A 92 7.67 -5.35 14.35
CA TYR A 92 6.51 -5.94 13.71
C TYR A 92 6.89 -7.15 12.86
N PRO A 93 7.54 -8.17 13.45
CA PRO A 93 8.07 -9.28 12.65
C PRO A 93 6.98 -10.08 11.95
N GLU A 94 5.81 -10.22 12.57
CA GLU A 94 4.71 -11.01 12.01
C GLU A 94 3.96 -10.28 10.89
N SER A 95 4.04 -8.95 10.84
CA SER A 95 3.36 -8.13 9.85
C SER A 95 4.32 -7.38 8.92
N THR A 96 5.60 -7.75 8.92
CA THR A 96 6.55 -7.34 7.89
C THR A 96 6.45 -8.33 6.73
N VAL A 97 5.98 -7.84 5.58
CA VAL A 97 5.59 -8.67 4.45
C VAL A 97 6.39 -8.30 3.20
N ARG A 98 6.46 -9.23 2.29
CA ARG A 98 7.21 -9.10 1.05
C ARG A 98 6.32 -9.42 -0.15
N ILE A 99 6.44 -8.62 -1.21
CA ILE A 99 5.90 -8.96 -2.52
C ILE A 99 6.93 -9.88 -3.20
N PRO A 100 6.56 -11.11 -3.57
CA PRO A 100 7.52 -12.02 -4.21
C PRO A 100 8.07 -11.46 -5.51
N MET A 101 9.37 -11.66 -5.73
CA MET A 101 10.07 -11.22 -6.92
C MET A 101 11.10 -12.29 -7.33
N ILE A 102 11.53 -12.23 -8.58
CA ILE A 102 12.65 -13.07 -9.02
C ILE A 102 13.95 -12.61 -8.33
N ASP A 103 14.89 -13.52 -8.15
CA ASP A 103 16.14 -13.23 -7.40
C ASP A 103 16.96 -12.09 -7.97
N GLU A 104 16.91 -11.89 -9.30
CA GLU A 104 17.67 -10.86 -10.00
C GLU A 104 17.12 -9.45 -9.77
N ALA A 105 15.86 -9.33 -9.33
CA ALA A 105 15.24 -8.04 -9.07
C ALA A 105 15.61 -7.54 -7.68
N ARG A 106 16.13 -6.31 -7.59
CA ARG A 106 16.48 -5.70 -6.29
C ARG A 106 15.25 -5.22 -5.54
N SER A 107 14.35 -4.57 -6.27
CA SER A 107 13.10 -4.07 -5.71
C SER A 107 12.16 -3.71 -6.85
N LEU A 108 10.87 -3.65 -6.54
CA LEU A 108 9.87 -3.09 -7.44
C LEU A 108 9.83 -1.57 -7.27
N ASN A 109 9.43 -0.88 -8.32
CA ASN A 109 9.13 0.54 -8.24
C ASN A 109 8.11 0.79 -7.12
N LEU A 110 8.28 1.88 -6.36
CA LEU A 110 7.40 2.17 -5.22
C LEU A 110 5.94 2.28 -5.62
N SER A 111 5.63 2.98 -6.71
CA SER A 111 4.25 3.11 -7.19
C SER A 111 3.63 1.77 -7.54
N ASN A 112 4.40 0.88 -8.18
CA ASN A 112 3.95 -0.48 -8.50
C ASN A 112 3.70 -1.29 -7.24
N SER A 113 4.60 -1.20 -6.26
CA SER A 113 4.46 -1.90 -4.98
C SER A 113 3.21 -1.45 -4.24
N VAL A 114 2.95 -0.15 -4.22
CA VAL A 114 1.74 0.43 -3.60
C VAL A 114 0.48 -0.09 -4.29
N ALA A 115 0.47 -0.12 -5.62
CA ALA A 115 -0.66 -0.62 -6.39
C ALA A 115 -0.92 -2.11 -6.10
N ILE A 116 0.12 -2.93 -6.13
CA ILE A 116 0.03 -4.37 -5.87
C ILE A 116 -0.52 -4.61 -4.45
N ALA A 117 0.05 -3.94 -3.45
CA ALA A 117 -0.36 -4.09 -2.07
C ALA A 117 -1.80 -3.65 -1.85
N THR A 118 -2.17 -2.48 -2.41
CA THR A 118 -3.53 -1.95 -2.29
C THR A 118 -4.55 -2.89 -2.88
N TYR A 119 -4.28 -3.44 -4.06
CA TYR A 119 -5.20 -4.37 -4.71
C TYR A 119 -5.28 -5.71 -3.99
N GLU A 120 -4.23 -6.17 -3.33
CA GLU A 120 -4.32 -7.37 -2.50
C GLU A 120 -5.24 -7.13 -1.30
N VAL A 121 -5.13 -5.98 -0.64
CA VAL A 121 -6.03 -5.62 0.46
C VAL A 121 -7.48 -5.55 -0.04
N LEU A 122 -7.70 -4.87 -1.16
CA LEU A 122 -9.03 -4.72 -1.75
C LEU A 122 -9.60 -6.08 -2.19
N ARG A 123 -8.76 -6.96 -2.72
CA ARG A 123 -9.19 -8.32 -3.09
C ARG A 123 -9.72 -9.07 -1.88
N GLN A 124 -9.01 -9.02 -0.76
CA GLN A 124 -9.43 -9.67 0.48
C GLN A 124 -10.74 -9.08 1.02
N TRP A 125 -10.98 -7.79 0.77
CA TRP A 125 -12.23 -7.12 1.15
C TRP A 125 -13.33 -7.27 0.09
N ASN A 126 -13.10 -8.07 -0.95
CA ASN A 126 -14.05 -8.34 -2.03
C ASN A 126 -14.36 -7.10 -2.88
N TYR A 127 -13.34 -6.26 -3.12
CA TYR A 127 -13.39 -5.07 -3.99
C TYR A 127 -14.55 -4.12 -3.69
N PRO A 128 -14.67 -3.61 -2.44
CA PRO A 128 -15.80 -2.76 -2.07
C PRO A 128 -15.84 -1.49 -2.92
N GLN A 129 -17.03 -1.13 -3.41
CA GLN A 129 -17.29 0.08 -4.18
C GLN A 129 -16.57 0.14 -5.55
N LEU A 130 -15.95 -0.96 -5.99
CA LEU A 130 -15.27 -1.02 -7.27
C LEU A 130 -16.13 -1.75 -8.30
N GLN A 131 -16.07 -1.30 -9.55
CA GLN A 131 -16.70 -2.01 -10.65
C GLN A 131 -15.85 -3.23 -11.00
N SER A 132 -16.46 -4.41 -10.94
CA SER A 132 -15.78 -5.68 -11.18
C SER A 132 -16.13 -6.31 -12.52
N VAL A 133 -17.09 -5.73 -13.25
CA VAL A 133 -17.57 -6.26 -14.54
C VAL A 133 -17.61 -5.11 -15.55
N GLY A 134 -17.06 -5.37 -16.73
CA GLY A 134 -17.08 -4.41 -17.82
C GLY A 134 -18.13 -4.76 -18.88
N GLU A 135 -18.40 -3.81 -19.75
CA GLU A 135 -19.30 -3.95 -20.89
C GLU A 135 -18.60 -3.55 -22.19
N LEU A 136 -19.02 -4.14 -23.29
CA LEU A 136 -18.55 -3.75 -24.61
C LEU A 136 -19.35 -2.54 -25.10
N HIS A 137 -18.72 -1.69 -25.92
CA HIS A 137 -19.41 -0.50 -26.46
C HIS A 137 -20.37 -0.84 -27.60
N ASN A 138 -19.99 -1.75 -28.47
CA ASN A 138 -20.74 -2.03 -29.74
C ASN A 138 -21.38 -3.41 -29.76
N HIS A 139 -21.10 -4.25 -28.79
CA HIS A 139 -21.59 -5.64 -28.71
C HIS A 139 -21.99 -5.94 -27.29
N LYS A 140 -22.55 -7.12 -27.06
CA LYS A 140 -22.94 -7.62 -25.74
C LYS A 140 -22.20 -8.90 -25.43
N TRP A 141 -21.67 -9.00 -24.25
CA TRP A 141 -20.99 -10.22 -23.78
C TRP A 141 -21.94 -11.42 -23.78
N SER A 142 -23.24 -11.19 -23.51
CA SER A 142 -24.25 -12.24 -23.51
C SER A 142 -24.39 -12.95 -24.85
N ASP A 143 -23.97 -12.33 -25.97
CA ASP A 143 -24.03 -12.94 -27.29
C ASP A 143 -22.97 -14.04 -27.49
N VAL A 144 -21.89 -14.01 -26.70
CA VAL A 144 -20.75 -14.94 -26.83
C VAL A 144 -20.46 -15.75 -25.57
N LEU A 145 -20.90 -15.29 -24.41
CA LEU A 145 -20.76 -16.02 -23.14
C LEU A 145 -22.01 -16.87 -22.89
N LYS A 146 -21.80 -18.17 -22.74
CA LYS A 146 -22.87 -19.11 -22.48
C LYS A 146 -22.91 -19.53 -21.02
#